data_5562e59c7c19c426318b1205d4cd4e67
#
_entry.id   5562e59c7c19c426318b1205d4cd4e67
#
_cell.length_a   1.000
_cell.length_b   1.000
_cell.length_c   1.000
_cell.angle_alpha   90.00
_cell.angle_beta   90.00
_cell.angle_gamma   90.00
#
_symmetry.space_group_name_H-M   'P 1'
#
loop_
_entity.id
_entity.type
_entity.pdbx_description
1 polymer ?
#
loop_
_entity_poly.entity_id
_entity_poly.type
_entity_poly.pdbx_seq_one_letter_code
_entity_poly.pdbx_strand_id
1 'polypeptide(L)'
;LAMYKQFVEAVKVPVLANITEFGSTPLFSTEELASVGVSLALYPLSAFRAMNLAALNVYQTLRQEGTQKNVVSTMQTRMDLYDHLCYHEYEQKLDALFVKDGQ
;
A
#
# COMPACT_ATOMS: atom_id res chain seq x y z
N LEU A 1 -17.47 9.11 14.94
CA LEU A 1 -16.44 9.81 15.72
C LEU A 1 -16.74 9.84 17.22
N ALA A 2 -18.01 10.08 17.65
CA ALA A 2 -18.36 10.19 19.07
C ALA A 2 -17.93 8.96 19.90
N MET A 3 -18.12 7.75 19.36
CA MET A 3 -17.69 6.51 20.05
C MET A 3 -16.16 6.44 20.20
N TYR A 4 -15.38 6.86 19.19
CA TYR A 4 -13.93 6.96 19.32
C TYR A 4 -13.51 7.93 20.41
N LYS A 5 -14.14 9.09 20.47
CA LYS A 5 -13.87 10.09 21.51
C LYS A 5 -14.11 9.51 22.91
N GLN A 6 -15.29 8.91 23.14
CA GLN A 6 -15.62 8.29 24.41
C GLN A 6 -14.63 7.19 24.79
N PHE A 7 -14.23 6.36 23.84
CA PHE A 7 -13.26 5.29 24.08
C PHE A 7 -11.88 5.82 24.43
N VAL A 8 -11.37 6.79 23.68
CA VAL A 8 -10.08 7.45 23.95
C VAL A 8 -10.05 8.06 25.35
N GLU A 9 -11.11 8.78 25.74
CA GLU A 9 -11.25 9.40 27.06
C GLU A 9 -11.30 8.37 28.18
N ALA A 10 -11.87 7.20 27.94
CA ALA A 10 -12.02 6.15 28.94
C ALA A 10 -10.73 5.37 29.18
N VAL A 11 -10.00 4.99 28.08
CA VAL A 11 -8.82 4.10 28.21
C VAL A 11 -7.54 4.82 28.57
N LYS A 12 -7.40 6.10 28.23
CA LYS A 12 -6.25 6.97 28.54
C LYS A 12 -4.88 6.40 28.10
N VAL A 13 -4.88 5.63 27.03
CA VAL A 13 -3.69 5.10 26.36
C VAL A 13 -3.81 5.37 24.86
N PRO A 14 -2.71 5.31 24.08
CA PRO A 14 -2.80 5.45 22.63
C PRO A 14 -3.81 4.47 22.03
N VAL A 15 -4.69 4.99 21.18
CA VAL A 15 -5.76 4.22 20.52
C VAL A 15 -5.46 4.09 19.05
N LEU A 16 -5.56 2.88 18.52
CA LEU A 16 -5.48 2.56 17.12
C LEU A 16 -6.89 2.41 16.55
N ALA A 17 -7.20 3.14 15.48
CA ALA A 17 -8.41 2.96 14.68
C ALA A 17 -8.11 2.02 13.51
N ASN A 18 -8.84 0.92 13.42
CA ASN A 18 -8.78 0.00 12.27
C ASN A 18 -9.79 0.46 11.22
N ILE A 19 -9.31 1.04 10.12
CA ILE A 19 -10.12 1.56 9.03
C ILE A 19 -10.13 0.53 7.90
N THR A 20 -11.25 -0.19 7.79
CA THR A 20 -11.42 -1.27 6.81
C THR A 20 -12.63 -0.98 5.92
N GLU A 21 -12.44 -1.07 4.61
CA GLU A 21 -13.51 -0.95 3.63
C GLU A 21 -14.53 -2.08 3.81
N PHE A 22 -15.81 -1.76 3.49
CA PHE A 22 -16.94 -2.70 3.58
C PHE A 22 -17.26 -3.18 5.02
N GLY A 23 -16.70 -2.50 6.03
CA GLY A 23 -17.04 -2.74 7.43
C GLY A 23 -18.22 -1.89 7.92
N SER A 24 -18.52 -1.99 9.21
CA SER A 24 -19.59 -1.20 9.86
C SER A 24 -19.16 0.23 10.23
N THR A 25 -17.85 0.46 10.33
CA THR A 25 -17.29 1.77 10.70
C THR A 25 -17.19 2.66 9.47
N PRO A 26 -17.69 3.92 9.52
CA PRO A 26 -17.45 4.87 8.45
C PRO A 26 -15.97 5.10 8.18
N LEU A 27 -15.61 5.40 6.93
CA LEU A 27 -14.25 5.69 6.51
C LEU A 27 -13.89 7.13 6.89
N PHE A 28 -13.44 7.32 8.12
CA PHE A 28 -13.00 8.62 8.62
C PHE A 28 -11.62 8.99 8.07
N SER A 29 -11.40 10.29 7.85
CA SER A 29 -10.08 10.81 7.50
C SER A 29 -9.12 10.79 8.72
N THR A 30 -7.83 10.93 8.45
CA THR A 30 -6.83 11.04 9.51
C THR A 30 -7.04 12.27 10.38
N GLU A 31 -7.49 13.39 9.79
CA GLU A 31 -7.83 14.62 10.51
C GLU A 31 -9.03 14.43 11.43
N GLU A 32 -10.07 13.75 10.94
CA GLU A 32 -11.24 13.44 11.76
C GLU A 32 -10.88 12.54 12.96
N LEU A 33 -10.08 11.49 12.72
CA LEU A 33 -9.59 10.59 13.77
C LEU A 33 -8.70 11.33 14.79
N ALA A 34 -7.79 12.17 14.31
CA ALA A 34 -6.93 12.98 15.18
C ALA A 34 -7.75 13.96 16.05
N SER A 35 -8.81 14.55 15.51
CA SER A 35 -9.67 15.49 16.24
C SER A 35 -10.33 14.89 17.48
N VAL A 36 -10.46 13.57 17.56
CA VAL A 36 -11.02 12.84 18.71
C VAL A 36 -9.98 12.06 19.52
N GLY A 37 -8.67 12.31 19.26
CA GLY A 37 -7.57 11.79 20.04
C GLY A 37 -7.11 10.38 19.64
N VAL A 38 -7.50 9.86 18.49
CA VAL A 38 -6.95 8.61 17.94
C VAL A 38 -5.48 8.85 17.56
N SER A 39 -4.60 7.93 17.97
CA SER A 39 -3.15 8.05 17.80
C SER A 39 -2.60 7.38 16.55
N LEU A 40 -3.28 6.35 16.06
CA LEU A 40 -2.87 5.51 14.93
C LEU A 40 -4.07 5.18 14.05
N ALA A 41 -3.91 5.23 12.74
CA ALA A 41 -4.88 4.71 11.78
C ALA A 41 -4.24 3.52 11.03
N LEU A 42 -4.92 2.37 11.07
CA LEU A 42 -4.50 1.16 10.38
C LEU A 42 -5.40 0.91 9.17
N TYR A 43 -4.81 0.77 8.01
CA TYR A 43 -5.46 0.40 6.75
C TYR A 43 -5.02 -1.00 6.33
N PRO A 44 -5.57 -2.07 6.92
CA PRO A 44 -5.00 -3.42 6.83
C PRO A 44 -5.17 -4.06 5.45
N LEU A 45 -6.16 -3.64 4.69
CA LEU A 45 -6.56 -4.31 3.44
C LEU A 45 -6.65 -3.39 2.22
N SER A 46 -6.60 -2.09 2.37
CA SER A 46 -6.85 -1.14 1.27
C SER A 46 -5.94 -1.35 0.07
N ALA A 47 -4.63 -1.33 0.29
CA ALA A 47 -3.65 -1.56 -0.77
C ALA A 47 -3.74 -2.99 -1.33
N PHE A 48 -3.92 -3.99 -0.47
CA PHE A 48 -4.03 -5.39 -0.86
C PHE A 48 -5.24 -5.64 -1.77
N ARG A 49 -6.39 -5.11 -1.43
CA ARG A 49 -7.61 -5.21 -2.28
C ARG A 49 -7.43 -4.53 -3.62
N ALA A 50 -6.80 -3.34 -3.64
CA ALA A 50 -6.51 -2.62 -4.88
C ALA A 50 -5.54 -3.41 -5.77
N MET A 51 -4.46 -3.96 -5.20
CA MET A 51 -3.50 -4.80 -5.90
C MET A 51 -4.15 -6.05 -6.50
N ASN A 52 -4.98 -6.75 -5.72
CA ASN A 52 -5.65 -7.96 -6.19
C ASN A 52 -6.59 -7.69 -7.35
N LEU A 53 -7.35 -6.61 -7.29
CA LEU A 53 -8.26 -6.24 -8.39
C LEU A 53 -7.47 -5.86 -9.65
N ALA A 54 -6.37 -5.12 -9.52
CA ALA A 54 -5.50 -4.77 -10.64
C ALA A 54 -4.88 -6.02 -11.27
N ALA A 55 -4.35 -6.94 -10.45
CA ALA A 55 -3.78 -8.20 -10.93
C ALA A 55 -4.83 -9.07 -11.64
N LEU A 56 -6.02 -9.19 -11.06
CA LEU A 56 -7.13 -9.94 -11.67
C LEU A 56 -7.50 -9.39 -13.06
N ASN A 57 -7.58 -8.07 -13.19
CA ASN A 57 -7.86 -7.41 -14.47
C ASN A 57 -6.81 -7.74 -15.53
N VAL A 58 -5.53 -7.75 -15.18
CA VAL A 58 -4.44 -8.14 -16.09
C VAL A 58 -4.58 -9.60 -16.52
N TYR A 59 -4.82 -10.52 -15.59
CA TYR A 59 -4.99 -11.95 -15.92
C TYR A 59 -6.21 -12.21 -16.79
N GLN A 60 -7.32 -11.54 -16.54
CA GLN A 60 -8.52 -11.65 -17.37
C GLN A 60 -8.27 -11.13 -18.79
N THR A 61 -7.60 -9.99 -18.94
CA THR A 61 -7.22 -9.45 -20.25
C THR A 61 -6.31 -10.40 -21.01
N LEU A 62 -5.26 -10.91 -20.38
CA LEU A 62 -4.36 -11.90 -20.99
C LEU A 62 -5.11 -13.14 -21.44
N ARG A 63 -6.06 -13.65 -20.66
CA ARG A 63 -6.84 -14.84 -21.01
C ARG A 63 -7.80 -14.59 -22.17
N GLN A 64 -8.39 -13.40 -22.23
CA GLN A 64 -9.40 -13.05 -23.24
C GLN A 64 -8.77 -12.60 -24.56
N GLU A 65 -7.70 -11.84 -24.50
CA GLU A 65 -7.12 -11.13 -25.65
C GLU A 65 -5.77 -11.71 -26.10
N GLY A 66 -5.14 -12.57 -25.28
CA GLY A 66 -3.82 -13.12 -25.56
C GLY A 66 -2.69 -12.08 -25.46
N THR A 67 -2.97 -10.90 -24.94
CA THR A 67 -2.03 -9.78 -24.81
C THR A 67 -2.42 -8.84 -23.67
N GLN A 68 -1.43 -8.14 -23.12
CA GLN A 68 -1.63 -7.14 -22.06
C GLN A 68 -1.74 -5.69 -22.59
N LYS A 69 -1.74 -5.49 -23.91
CA LYS A 69 -1.66 -4.14 -24.52
C LYS A 69 -2.67 -3.16 -23.95
N ASN A 70 -3.90 -3.59 -23.73
CA ASN A 70 -5.01 -2.74 -23.33
C ASN A 70 -5.00 -2.37 -21.84
N VAL A 71 -4.12 -2.96 -21.03
CA VAL A 71 -3.98 -2.67 -19.60
C VAL A 71 -2.64 -2.07 -19.21
N VAL A 72 -1.72 -1.87 -20.16
CA VAL A 72 -0.39 -1.28 -19.91
C VAL A 72 -0.51 0.10 -19.23
N SER A 73 -1.49 0.91 -19.61
CA SER A 73 -1.72 2.24 -19.02
C SER A 73 -2.10 2.21 -17.52
N THR A 74 -2.47 1.07 -16.99
CA THR A 74 -2.79 0.88 -15.56
C THR A 74 -1.61 0.39 -14.74
N MET A 75 -0.47 0.14 -15.39
CA MET A 75 0.74 -0.39 -14.75
C MET A 75 1.72 0.72 -14.41
N GLN A 76 2.54 0.49 -13.39
CA GLN A 76 3.73 1.30 -13.17
C GLN A 76 4.67 1.16 -14.36
N THR A 77 5.36 2.24 -14.72
CA THR A 77 6.47 2.15 -15.67
C THR A 77 7.62 1.35 -15.06
N ARG A 78 8.55 0.88 -15.92
CA ARG A 78 9.77 0.22 -15.43
C ARG A 78 10.56 1.10 -14.47
N MET A 79 10.67 2.39 -14.79
CA MET A 79 11.43 3.33 -13.98
C MET A 79 10.77 3.56 -12.62
N ASP A 80 9.44 3.79 -12.59
CA ASP A 80 8.70 3.94 -11.33
C ASP A 80 8.88 2.72 -10.42
N LEU A 81 8.83 1.51 -10.99
CA LEU A 81 9.04 0.28 -10.22
C LEU A 81 10.48 0.18 -9.70
N TYR A 82 11.48 0.52 -10.51
CA TYR A 82 12.88 0.50 -10.13
C TYR A 82 13.17 1.50 -9.00
N ASP A 83 12.60 2.68 -9.07
CA ASP A 83 12.75 3.70 -8.02
C ASP A 83 12.12 3.22 -6.70
N HIS A 84 10.92 2.65 -6.74
CA HIS A 84 10.28 2.09 -5.53
C HIS A 84 11.06 0.93 -4.90
N LEU A 85 11.73 0.11 -5.72
CA LEU A 85 12.55 -1.02 -5.25
C LEU A 85 13.98 -0.63 -4.89
N CYS A 86 14.40 0.62 -5.11
CA CYS A 86 15.80 1.06 -5.02
C CYS A 86 16.74 0.17 -5.86
N TYR A 87 16.26 -0.27 -7.05
CA TYR A 87 16.92 -1.28 -7.88
C TYR A 87 18.38 -0.94 -8.20
N HIS A 88 18.65 0.31 -8.56
CA HIS A 88 19.99 0.75 -8.92
C HIS A 88 21.00 0.68 -7.76
N GLU A 89 20.55 0.82 -6.53
CA GLU A 89 21.41 0.64 -5.37
C GLU A 89 21.88 -0.83 -5.24
N TYR A 90 21.02 -1.79 -5.55
CA TYR A 90 21.37 -3.20 -5.57
C TYR A 90 22.33 -3.54 -6.71
N GLU A 91 22.14 -2.99 -7.91
CA GLU A 91 23.08 -3.15 -9.03
C GLU A 91 24.48 -2.64 -8.66
N GLN A 92 24.58 -1.40 -8.17
CA GLN A 92 25.86 -0.81 -7.75
C GLN A 92 26.55 -1.62 -6.68
N LYS A 93 25.79 -2.17 -5.73
CA LYS A 93 26.35 -3.01 -4.67
C LYS A 93 26.88 -4.32 -5.22
N LEU A 94 26.20 -4.95 -6.17
CA LEU A 94 26.66 -6.17 -6.83
C LEU A 94 27.92 -5.91 -7.65
N ASP A 95 27.94 -4.84 -8.45
CA ASP A 95 29.11 -4.45 -9.24
C ASP A 95 30.35 -4.20 -8.36
N ALA A 96 30.17 -3.53 -7.22
CA ALA A 96 31.22 -3.29 -6.26
C ALA A 96 31.78 -4.58 -5.61
N LEU A 97 30.95 -5.60 -5.44
CA LEU A 97 31.37 -6.92 -4.93
C LEU A 97 32.18 -7.69 -5.98
N PHE A 98 31.72 -7.70 -7.24
CA PHE A 98 32.42 -8.40 -8.32
C PHE A 98 33.76 -7.77 -8.69
N VAL A 99 33.91 -6.44 -8.54
CA VAL A 99 35.22 -5.77 -8.73
C VAL A 99 36.24 -6.20 -7.68
N LYS A 100 35.82 -6.54 -6.45
CA LYS A 100 36.73 -6.99 -5.38
C LYS A 100 37.22 -8.43 -5.53
N ASP A 101 36.44 -9.28 -6.21
CA ASP A 101 36.81 -10.69 -6.42
C ASP A 101 37.67 -10.91 -7.67
N GLY A 102 37.96 -9.86 -8.45
CA GLY A 102 38.72 -9.87 -9.69
C GLY A 102 40.19 -9.39 -9.55
N GLN A 103 40.72 -9.21 -8.32
CA GLN A 103 42.16 -8.88 -8.07
C GLN A 103 42.93 -10.05 -7.47
#